data_57233600488ccc8465f500c83c9c5ab1
#
_entry.id   57233600488ccc8465f500c83c9c5ab1
#
_cell.length_a   1.000
_cell.length_b   1.000
_cell.length_c   1.000
_cell.angle_alpha   90.00
_cell.angle_beta   90.00
_cell.angle_gamma   90.00
#
_symmetry.space_group_name_H-M   'P 1'
#
loop_
_entity.id
_entity.type
_entity.pdbx_description
1 polymer ?
#
loop_
_entity_poly.entity_id
_entity_poly.type
_entity_poly.pdbx_seq_one_letter_code
_entity_poly.pdbx_strand_id
1 'polypeptide(L)'
;DLVKEIIRKYALFFIQKGLTINLHDLDVKVVSDEKWLLVIIEQVLSNSLKYTKSGGIEIYFKDNGLHLKDSGIGIKNSDILRVFERGFSGYNGRLTQQSSGLGLYLSKKIADQLGHDISISSQVGQGTTVSIHFQKQKLAID
;
A
#
# COMPACT_ATOMS: atom_id res chain seq x y z
N ASP A 1 3.38 -13.79 13.27
CA ASP A 1 3.22 -13.27 11.93
C ASP A 1 3.73 -11.83 11.86
N LEU A 2 4.78 -11.61 11.07
CA LEU A 2 5.43 -10.29 10.95
C LEU A 2 4.50 -9.24 10.32
N VAL A 3 3.64 -9.65 9.39
CA VAL A 3 2.67 -8.73 8.77
C VAL A 3 1.73 -8.17 9.82
N LYS A 4 1.23 -9.01 10.72
CA LYS A 4 0.35 -8.56 11.80
C LYS A 4 1.07 -7.62 12.77
N GLU A 5 2.36 -7.84 13.02
CA GLU A 5 3.15 -6.95 13.87
C GLU A 5 3.29 -5.56 13.27
N ILE A 6 3.58 -5.46 11.98
CA ILE A 6 3.68 -4.18 11.27
C ILE A 6 2.33 -3.46 11.28
N ILE A 7 1.25 -4.19 11.04
CA ILE A 7 -0.08 -3.60 11.05
C ILE A 7 -0.42 -3.07 12.44
N ARG A 8 -0.09 -3.81 13.50
CA ARG A 8 -0.31 -3.34 14.89
C ARG A 8 0.48 -2.07 15.19
N LYS A 9 1.73 -1.99 14.74
CA LYS A 9 2.56 -0.80 14.91
C LYS A 9 1.90 0.42 14.27
N TYR A 10 1.46 0.29 13.02
CA TYR A 10 0.80 1.40 12.32
C TYR A 10 -0.59 1.69 12.85
N ALA A 11 -1.31 0.69 13.38
CA ALA A 11 -2.61 0.91 14.00
C ALA A 11 -2.52 1.95 15.12
N LEU A 12 -1.48 1.92 15.93
CA LEU A 12 -1.27 2.93 16.98
C LEU A 12 -1.12 4.32 16.39
N PHE A 13 -0.38 4.46 15.29
CA PHE A 13 -0.22 5.76 14.62
C PHE A 13 -1.54 6.26 14.02
N PHE A 14 -2.33 5.38 13.43
CA PHE A 14 -3.66 5.73 12.91
C PHE A 14 -4.58 6.20 14.02
N ILE A 15 -4.62 5.48 15.13
CA ILE A 15 -5.45 5.83 16.29
C ILE A 15 -5.03 7.18 16.87
N GLN A 16 -3.73 7.44 17.01
CA GLN A 16 -3.22 8.73 17.51
C GLN A 16 -3.63 9.90 16.62
N LYS A 17 -3.76 9.65 15.32
CA LYS A 17 -4.20 10.67 14.35
C LYS A 17 -5.72 10.78 14.26
N GLY A 18 -6.46 9.96 15.00
CA GLY A 18 -7.93 9.94 14.95
C GLY A 18 -8.48 9.15 13.77
N LEU A 19 -7.69 8.25 13.20
CA LEU A 19 -8.08 7.43 12.05
C LEU A 19 -8.42 6.02 12.50
N THR A 20 -9.22 5.32 11.68
CA THR A 20 -9.53 3.91 11.91
C THR A 20 -8.66 3.00 11.07
N ILE A 21 -8.49 1.77 11.53
CA ILE A 21 -7.84 0.72 10.75
C ILE A 21 -8.68 -0.55 10.91
N ASN A 22 -9.14 -1.10 9.78
CA ASN A 22 -10.00 -2.28 9.75
C ASN A 22 -9.33 -3.38 8.93
N LEU A 23 -9.29 -4.58 9.50
CA LEU A 23 -8.64 -5.74 8.90
C LEU A 23 -9.71 -6.78 8.57
N HIS A 24 -9.68 -7.32 7.35
CA HIS A 24 -10.63 -8.32 6.89
C HIS A 24 -9.92 -9.44 6.14
N ASP A 25 -10.28 -10.69 6.46
CA ASP A 25 -9.88 -11.87 5.67
C ASP A 25 -8.36 -12.01 5.46
N LEU A 26 -7.58 -11.69 6.50
CA LEU A 26 -6.11 -11.76 6.41
C LEU A 26 -5.52 -13.13 6.79
N ASP A 27 -6.34 -14.11 7.15
CA ASP A 27 -5.88 -15.46 7.47
C ASP A 27 -5.67 -16.28 6.21
N VAL A 28 -4.76 -15.82 5.36
CA VAL A 28 -4.40 -16.49 4.12
C VAL A 28 -2.89 -16.71 4.07
N LYS A 29 -2.49 -17.75 3.36
CA LYS A 29 -1.08 -18.03 3.13
C LYS A 29 -0.75 -17.66 1.69
N VAL A 30 0.29 -16.85 1.51
CA VAL A 30 0.81 -16.50 0.20
C VAL A 30 2.28 -16.91 0.11
N VAL A 31 2.72 -17.24 -1.09
CA VAL A 31 4.12 -17.57 -1.33
C VAL A 31 4.84 -16.29 -1.73
N SER A 32 5.67 -15.79 -0.81
CA SER A 32 6.43 -14.57 -1.04
C SER A 32 7.59 -14.49 -0.04
N ASP A 33 8.55 -13.64 -0.33
CA ASP A 33 9.60 -13.28 0.63
C ASP A 33 9.00 -12.31 1.65
N GLU A 34 8.78 -12.79 2.86
CA GLU A 34 8.09 -12.05 3.91
C GLU A 34 8.78 -10.73 4.26
N LYS A 35 10.11 -10.72 4.33
CA LYS A 35 10.87 -9.52 4.71
C LYS A 35 10.69 -8.41 3.68
N TRP A 36 10.78 -8.74 2.40
CA TRP A 36 10.60 -7.76 1.33
C TRP A 36 9.15 -7.33 1.17
N LEU A 37 8.22 -8.27 1.36
CA LEU A 37 6.79 -7.95 1.36
C LEU A 37 6.45 -6.95 2.45
N LEU A 38 7.05 -7.09 3.63
CA LEU A 38 6.87 -6.14 4.73
C LEU A 38 7.31 -4.73 4.37
N VAL A 39 8.40 -4.60 3.61
CA VAL A 39 8.86 -3.27 3.16
C VAL A 39 7.78 -2.60 2.31
N ILE A 40 7.16 -3.34 1.39
CA ILE A 40 6.07 -2.80 0.57
C ILE A 40 4.91 -2.36 1.45
N ILE A 41 4.45 -3.22 2.35
CA ILE A 41 3.31 -2.94 3.22
C ILE A 41 3.58 -1.71 4.07
N GLU A 42 4.78 -1.61 4.63
CA GLU A 42 5.15 -0.47 5.46
C GLU A 42 5.16 0.84 4.66
N GLN A 43 5.66 0.83 3.43
CA GLN A 43 5.63 2.02 2.57
C GLN A 43 4.21 2.47 2.25
N VAL A 44 3.32 1.52 1.95
CA VAL A 44 1.93 1.84 1.66
C VAL A 44 1.21 2.38 2.89
N LEU A 45 1.42 1.76 4.05
CA LEU A 45 0.83 2.23 5.31
C LEU A 45 1.33 3.62 5.67
N SER A 46 2.61 3.89 5.49
CA SER A 46 3.20 5.20 5.75
C SER A 46 2.58 6.28 4.84
N ASN A 47 2.40 5.98 3.56
CA ASN A 47 1.74 6.90 2.64
C ASN A 47 0.28 7.15 3.04
N SER A 48 -0.45 6.10 3.37
CA SER A 48 -1.84 6.24 3.81
C SER A 48 -1.95 7.11 5.06
N LEU A 49 -1.04 6.93 6.01
CA LEU A 49 -1.02 7.74 7.23
C LEU A 49 -0.78 9.23 6.92
N LYS A 50 0.12 9.53 5.97
CA LYS A 50 0.42 10.93 5.59
C LYS A 50 -0.76 11.61 4.91
N TYR A 51 -1.46 10.91 4.03
CA TYR A 51 -2.44 11.51 3.14
C TYR A 51 -3.89 11.30 3.55
N THR A 52 -4.15 10.59 4.64
CA THR A 52 -5.49 10.38 5.17
C THR A 52 -5.71 11.31 6.35
N LYS A 53 -6.67 12.22 6.24
CA LYS A 53 -6.98 13.22 7.28
C LYS A 53 -8.17 12.81 8.13
N SER A 54 -9.11 12.08 7.55
CA SER A 54 -10.30 11.58 8.24
C SER A 54 -10.67 10.21 7.70
N GLY A 55 -11.43 9.44 8.48
CA GLY A 55 -11.78 8.08 8.14
C GLY A 55 -10.68 7.11 8.54
N GLY A 56 -10.07 6.40 7.60
CA GLY A 56 -9.03 5.44 7.91
C GLY A 56 -8.62 4.57 6.75
N ILE A 57 -8.14 3.37 7.09
CA ILE A 57 -7.69 2.40 6.11
C ILE A 57 -8.37 1.05 6.34
N GLU A 58 -8.70 0.36 5.26
CA GLU A 58 -9.13 -1.03 5.26
C GLU A 58 -8.07 -1.89 4.60
N ILE A 59 -7.73 -3.00 5.22
CA ILE A 59 -6.77 -3.96 4.66
C ILE A 59 -7.47 -5.30 4.54
N TYR A 60 -7.53 -5.85 3.34
CA TYR A 60 -8.24 -7.08 3.07
C TYR A 60 -7.58 -7.87 1.95
N PHE A 61 -7.85 -9.18 1.91
CA PHE A 61 -7.37 -10.08 0.88
C PHE A 61 -8.55 -10.53 0.02
N LYS A 62 -8.40 -10.37 -1.31
CA LYS A 62 -9.44 -10.74 -2.27
C LYS A 62 -8.81 -10.98 -3.64
N ASP A 63 -9.29 -11.99 -4.37
CA ASP A 63 -8.83 -12.28 -5.73
C ASP A 63 -7.31 -12.42 -5.84
N ASN A 64 -6.73 -13.16 -4.90
CA ASN A 64 -5.28 -13.40 -4.80
C ASN A 64 -4.47 -12.10 -4.66
N GLY A 65 -5.06 -11.08 -4.09
CA GLY A 65 -4.42 -9.79 -3.86
C GLY A 65 -4.62 -9.27 -2.46
N LEU A 66 -3.62 -8.58 -1.96
CA LEU A 66 -3.71 -7.82 -0.72
C LEU A 66 -4.04 -6.38 -1.08
N HIS A 67 -5.11 -5.85 -0.51
CA HIS A 67 -5.61 -4.51 -0.82
C HIS A 67 -5.52 -3.63 0.41
N LEU A 68 -4.94 -2.44 0.23
CA LEU A 68 -4.84 -1.43 1.28
C LEU A 68 -5.58 -0.19 0.76
N LYS A 69 -6.79 0.00 1.27
CA LYS A 69 -7.72 1.05 0.81
C LYS A 69 -7.85 2.12 1.87
N ASP A 70 -7.44 3.34 1.55
CA ASP A 70 -7.60 4.48 2.46
C ASP A 70 -8.69 5.43 1.98
N SER A 71 -9.17 6.26 2.90
CA SER A 71 -10.13 7.35 2.63
C SER A 71 -9.43 8.70 2.60
N GLY A 72 -8.22 8.73 2.04
CA GLY A 72 -7.41 9.94 1.97
C GLY A 72 -7.83 10.92 0.89
N ILE A 73 -6.95 11.87 0.62
CA ILE A 73 -7.22 12.94 -0.34
C ILE A 73 -7.26 12.47 -1.79
N GLY A 74 -6.74 11.27 -2.05
CA GLY A 74 -6.69 10.70 -3.39
C GLY A 74 -5.55 11.26 -4.24
N ILE A 75 -5.46 10.77 -5.46
CA ILE A 75 -4.42 11.15 -6.42
C ILE A 75 -5.09 11.61 -7.71
N LYS A 76 -4.63 12.72 -8.27
CA LYS A 76 -5.15 13.23 -9.54
C LYS A 76 -4.90 12.23 -10.67
N ASN A 77 -5.83 12.11 -11.61
CA ASN A 77 -5.68 11.22 -12.76
C ASN A 77 -4.40 11.49 -13.54
N SER A 78 -4.00 12.74 -13.65
CA SER A 78 -2.76 13.12 -14.33
C SER A 78 -1.50 12.58 -13.62
N ASP A 79 -1.60 12.29 -12.34
CA ASP A 79 -0.46 11.79 -11.55
C ASP A 79 -0.45 10.27 -11.41
N ILE A 80 -1.58 9.58 -11.59
CA ILE A 80 -1.68 8.13 -11.33
C ILE A 80 -0.65 7.33 -12.13
N LEU A 81 -0.44 7.67 -13.39
CA LEU A 81 0.52 6.94 -14.25
C LEU A 81 1.97 7.17 -13.82
N ARG A 82 2.23 8.16 -12.98
CA ARG A 82 3.57 8.55 -12.57
C ARG A 82 3.92 8.22 -11.12
N VAL A 83 2.97 7.67 -10.35
CA VAL A 83 3.16 7.47 -8.90
C VAL A 83 4.29 6.50 -8.57
N PHE A 84 4.64 5.62 -9.49
CA PHE A 84 5.73 4.67 -9.29
C PHE A 84 7.08 5.17 -9.83
N GLU A 85 7.14 6.38 -10.38
CA GLU A 85 8.40 6.97 -10.84
C GLU A 85 9.27 7.38 -9.64
N ARG A 86 10.56 7.20 -9.80
CA ARG A 86 11.51 7.61 -8.77
C ARG A 86 11.48 9.12 -8.56
N GLY A 87 11.36 9.53 -7.29
CA GLY A 87 11.34 10.94 -6.91
C GLY A 87 10.02 11.65 -7.15
N PHE A 88 9.01 10.96 -7.70
CA PHE A 88 7.72 11.59 -7.92
C PHE A 88 6.95 11.72 -6.60
N SER A 89 6.53 12.92 -6.24
CA SER A 89 5.71 13.18 -5.06
C SER A 89 4.36 13.81 -5.37
N GLY A 90 4.18 14.26 -6.62
CA GLY A 90 2.91 14.82 -7.09
C GLY A 90 2.42 16.02 -6.31
N TYR A 91 1.19 16.41 -6.57
CA TYR A 91 0.54 17.54 -5.87
C TYR A 91 0.41 17.26 -4.36
N ASN A 92 0.01 16.03 -4.01
CA ASN A 92 -0.19 15.66 -2.62
C ASN A 92 1.11 15.72 -1.81
N GLY A 93 2.23 15.28 -2.41
CA GLY A 93 3.54 15.36 -1.78
C GLY A 93 3.97 16.79 -1.52
N ARG A 94 3.67 17.72 -2.45
CA ARG A 94 3.99 19.14 -2.27
C ARG A 94 3.20 19.75 -1.11
N LEU A 95 1.95 19.33 -0.93
CA LEU A 95 1.11 19.86 0.16
C LEU A 95 1.64 19.44 1.53
N THR A 96 2.19 18.26 1.66
CA THR A 96 2.69 17.76 2.93
C THR A 96 4.15 18.14 3.18
N GLN A 97 4.90 18.42 2.13
CA GLN A 97 6.34 18.71 2.16
C GLN A 97 7.18 17.62 2.84
N GLN A 98 6.63 16.40 2.93
CA GLN A 98 7.27 15.29 3.65
C GLN A 98 7.56 14.08 2.80
N SER A 99 7.02 14.02 1.60
CA SER A 99 7.22 12.87 0.73
C SER A 99 8.56 12.95 0.01
N SER A 100 9.35 11.89 0.12
CA SER A 100 10.60 11.75 -0.65
C SER A 100 10.36 11.33 -2.09
N GLY A 101 9.15 10.85 -2.42
CA GLY A 101 8.85 10.29 -3.72
C GLY A 101 9.46 8.91 -3.96
N LEU A 102 10.00 8.28 -2.94
CA LEU A 102 10.67 6.98 -3.08
C LEU A 102 9.81 5.80 -2.65
N GLY A 103 8.78 6.02 -1.81
CA GLY A 103 7.99 4.94 -1.23
C GLY A 103 7.34 4.03 -2.26
N LEU A 104 6.56 4.59 -3.18
CA LEU A 104 5.87 3.80 -4.20
C LEU A 104 6.83 3.28 -5.28
N TYR A 105 7.86 4.05 -5.64
CA TYR A 105 8.91 3.59 -6.54
C TYR A 105 9.59 2.33 -5.97
N LEU A 106 9.98 2.38 -4.71
CA LEU A 106 10.62 1.24 -4.04
C LEU A 106 9.68 0.04 -3.97
N SER A 107 8.43 0.28 -3.64
CA SER A 107 7.39 -0.77 -3.57
C SER A 107 7.22 -1.47 -4.91
N LYS A 108 7.16 -0.71 -6.00
CA LYS A 108 7.05 -1.26 -7.35
C LYS A 108 8.27 -2.11 -7.71
N LYS A 109 9.46 -1.61 -7.40
CA LYS A 109 10.70 -2.30 -7.69
C LYS A 109 10.79 -3.63 -6.93
N ILE A 110 10.43 -3.64 -5.65
CA ILE A 110 10.40 -4.85 -4.84
C ILE A 110 9.36 -5.83 -5.37
N ALA A 111 8.16 -5.36 -5.68
CA ALA A 111 7.10 -6.22 -6.22
C ALA A 111 7.56 -6.90 -7.52
N ASP A 112 8.17 -6.16 -8.41
CA ASP A 112 8.70 -6.71 -9.66
C ASP A 112 9.74 -7.82 -9.39
N GLN A 113 10.64 -7.61 -8.44
CA GLN A 113 11.64 -8.61 -8.06
C GLN A 113 11.04 -9.86 -7.46
N LEU A 114 9.93 -9.72 -6.72
CA LEU A 114 9.21 -10.85 -6.12
C LEU A 114 8.29 -11.56 -7.12
N GLY A 115 8.13 -11.01 -8.31
CA GLY A 115 7.21 -11.56 -9.31
C GLY A 115 5.75 -11.25 -9.02
N HIS A 116 5.47 -10.21 -8.25
CA HIS A 116 4.12 -9.76 -7.94
C HIS A 116 3.79 -8.50 -8.74
N ASP A 117 2.51 -8.26 -8.94
CA ASP A 117 2.02 -7.03 -9.54
C ASP A 117 1.55 -6.08 -8.45
N ILE A 118 1.93 -4.82 -8.55
CA ILE A 118 1.39 -3.76 -7.71
C ILE A 118 0.60 -2.79 -8.58
N SER A 119 -0.59 -2.43 -8.13
CA SER A 119 -1.45 -1.50 -8.85
C SER A 119 -2.02 -0.48 -7.89
N ILE A 120 -2.49 0.63 -8.44
CA ILE A 120 -3.06 1.71 -7.67
C ILE A 120 -4.33 2.19 -8.34
N SER A 121 -5.36 2.43 -7.53
CA SER A 121 -6.62 3.03 -7.97
C SER A 121 -6.93 4.17 -7.01
N SER A 122 -7.29 5.32 -7.53
CA SER A 122 -7.51 6.48 -6.68
C SER A 122 -8.49 7.46 -7.31
N GLN A 123 -9.19 8.18 -6.45
CA GLN A 123 -10.08 9.25 -6.86
C GLN A 123 -9.95 10.39 -5.87
N VAL A 124 -9.72 11.59 -6.37
CA VAL A 124 -9.58 12.80 -5.54
C VAL A 124 -10.82 12.97 -4.68
N GLY A 125 -10.61 13.20 -3.40
CA GLY A 125 -11.68 13.37 -2.41
C GLY A 125 -12.26 12.07 -1.88
N GLN A 126 -11.92 10.91 -2.42
CA GLN A 126 -12.44 9.62 -1.98
C GLN A 126 -11.39 8.69 -1.39
N GLY A 127 -10.17 8.75 -1.87
CA GLY A 127 -9.08 7.95 -1.35
C GLY A 127 -8.33 7.15 -2.39
N THR A 128 -7.48 6.24 -1.90
CA THR A 128 -6.56 5.47 -2.71
C THR A 128 -6.57 4.01 -2.27
N THR A 129 -6.55 3.11 -3.24
CA THR A 129 -6.35 1.68 -2.99
C THR A 129 -5.07 1.22 -3.67
N VAL A 130 -4.15 0.68 -2.90
CA VAL A 130 -2.96 0.02 -3.42
C VAL A 130 -3.19 -1.48 -3.30
N SER A 131 -2.95 -2.21 -4.38
CA SER A 131 -3.19 -3.66 -4.44
C SER A 131 -1.92 -4.38 -4.84
N ILE A 132 -1.59 -5.44 -4.11
CA ILE A 132 -0.48 -6.33 -4.41
C ILE A 132 -1.08 -7.65 -4.85
N HIS A 133 -0.93 -8.01 -6.13
CA HIS A 133 -1.43 -9.27 -6.66
C HIS A 133 -0.30 -10.30 -6.67
N PHE A 134 -0.52 -11.38 -5.96
CA PHE A 134 0.47 -12.45 -5.85
C PHE A 134 0.34 -13.39 -7.04
N GLN A 135 1.47 -13.78 -7.62
CA GLN A 135 1.44 -14.77 -8.70
C GLN A 135 1.09 -16.14 -8.13
N LYS A 136 0.27 -16.88 -8.86
CA LYS A 136 0.05 -18.26 -8.51
C LYS A 136 1.36 -19.02 -8.64
N GLN A 137 1.68 -19.79 -7.61
CA GLN A 137 2.85 -20.66 -7.66
C GLN A 137 2.67 -21.63 -8.81
N LYS A 138 3.57 -21.54 -9.81
CA LYS A 138 3.58 -22.55 -10.85
C LYS A 138 4.16 -23.82 -10.26
N LEU A 139 3.35 -24.87 -10.26
CA LEU A 139 3.90 -26.19 -10.02
C LEU A 139 4.90 -26.48 -11.13
N ALA A 140 6.13 -26.77 -10.75
CA ALA A 140 7.13 -27.20 -11.71
C ALA A 140 6.71 -28.56 -12.22
N ILE A 141 6.07 -28.57 -13.35
CA ILE A 141 5.67 -29.81 -14.04
C ILE A 141 6.71 -30.05 -15.13
N ASP A 142 7.86 -30.38 -14.77
CA ASP A 142 8.84 -30.64 -15.83
C ASP A 142 9.41 -32.02 -15.68
#